data_6c3c30726e49804fe1548ac4e689d2b8
#
_entry.id   6c3c30726e49804fe1548ac4e689d2b8
#
_cell.length_a   1.000
_cell.length_b   1.000
_cell.length_c   1.000
_cell.angle_alpha   90.00
_cell.angle_beta   90.00
_cell.angle_gamma   90.00
#
_symmetry.space_group_name_H-M   'P 1'
#
loop_
_entity.id
_entity.type
_entity.pdbx_description
1 polymer ?
#
loop_
_entity_poly.entity_id
_entity_poly.type
_entity_poly.pdbx_seq_one_letter_code
_entity_poly.pdbx_strand_id
1 'polypeptide(L)'
;VSPLLPDASSAIHPTSRATLTRLRRARQRQRRLTLWGLLAVVLAVFSLVLMQGQRFIPPLTVLQVLLGENVPGASFIITELRLPRALVAILAGCCFGLGGAAFQAMLRNPLASPDIIGISAGASTAAVFAIVMLSLSGTLVSLLAIAASLGVALLIYTLSWRKGVAGARLILVGIGLGAMLQSITAYLLTQAPSWSLQEALRWMTGSLNSITLSQLPPLAVALGLLGSLLLMMSRHLDVMRMGDDMASGLGVRLSLTRFIIILSAVGLVACATAVVGPVAFVAFVSEPIATRLFRRRGSMLIPAALIGALLMLVADFIGQFLLPARYPVGVVTGVLGAPVLLLLLMREHQGPGPSGRRQRRGRQPTPPSSSSAPHRPSSQRVVSS
;
A
#
# COMPACT_ATOMS: atom_id res chain seq x y z
N VAL A 1 -50.78 -1.92 40.85
CA VAL A 1 -50.88 -2.56 39.52
C VAL A 1 -49.93 -1.83 38.61
N SER A 2 -48.70 -2.36 38.43
CA SER A 2 -47.71 -1.80 37.53
C SER A 2 -48.04 -2.25 36.09
N PRO A 3 -48.06 -1.36 35.11
CA PRO A 3 -48.19 -1.77 33.72
C PRO A 3 -46.91 -2.47 33.25
N LEU A 4 -47.05 -3.71 32.82
CA LEU A 4 -45.99 -4.51 32.15
C LEU A 4 -45.53 -3.77 30.89
N LEU A 5 -44.29 -3.39 30.86
CA LEU A 5 -43.64 -2.91 29.64
C LEU A 5 -43.69 -4.03 28.58
N PRO A 6 -44.10 -3.75 27.34
CA PRO A 6 -44.14 -4.74 26.30
C PRO A 6 -42.70 -5.23 25.99
N ASP A 7 -42.56 -6.52 25.92
CA ASP A 7 -41.34 -7.26 25.67
C ASP A 7 -40.70 -6.77 24.35
N ALA A 8 -39.60 -6.02 24.45
CA ALA A 8 -38.86 -5.46 23.30
C ALA A 8 -38.09 -6.53 22.50
N SER A 9 -38.19 -7.82 22.91
CA SER A 9 -37.43 -8.91 22.32
C SER A 9 -38.04 -9.51 21.03
N SER A 10 -39.33 -9.20 20.73
CA SER A 10 -40.06 -9.86 19.63
C SER A 10 -40.12 -9.10 18.30
N ALA A 11 -39.48 -7.95 18.15
CA ALA A 11 -39.63 -7.08 16.96
C ALA A 11 -38.41 -7.09 16.00
N ILE A 12 -37.65 -8.16 15.92
CA ILE A 12 -36.73 -8.33 14.75
C ILE A 12 -37.54 -8.94 13.62
N HIS A 13 -38.21 -8.08 12.86
CA HIS A 13 -39.01 -8.46 11.71
C HIS A 13 -38.20 -9.35 10.72
N PRO A 14 -38.72 -10.47 10.24
CA PRO A 14 -38.06 -11.36 9.25
C PRO A 14 -37.71 -10.63 7.95
N THR A 15 -38.41 -9.57 7.61
CA THR A 15 -38.11 -8.63 6.51
C THR A 15 -36.74 -7.96 6.64
N SER A 16 -36.22 -7.73 7.84
CA SER A 16 -34.91 -7.12 8.10
C SER A 16 -33.75 -8.04 7.70
N ARG A 17 -33.85 -9.35 7.95
CA ARG A 17 -32.80 -10.33 7.60
C ARG A 17 -32.71 -10.54 6.07
N ALA A 18 -33.83 -10.64 5.39
CA ALA A 18 -33.86 -10.79 3.93
C ALA A 18 -33.29 -9.54 3.23
N THR A 19 -33.61 -8.36 3.71
CA THR A 19 -33.08 -7.09 3.20
C THR A 19 -31.57 -6.99 3.41
N LEU A 20 -31.08 -7.34 4.60
CA LEU A 20 -29.64 -7.36 4.91
C LEU A 20 -28.86 -8.33 4.03
N THR A 21 -29.40 -9.52 3.79
CA THR A 21 -28.76 -10.52 2.92
C THR A 21 -28.75 -10.08 1.46
N ARG A 22 -29.82 -9.46 0.95
CA ARG A 22 -29.87 -8.86 -0.41
C ARG A 22 -28.84 -7.76 -0.55
N LEU A 23 -28.73 -6.84 0.41
CA LEU A 23 -27.74 -5.76 0.40
C LEU A 23 -26.30 -6.30 0.46
N ARG A 24 -26.04 -7.33 1.26
CA ARG A 24 -24.72 -7.99 1.32
C ARG A 24 -24.35 -8.64 -0.01
N ARG A 25 -25.29 -9.37 -0.63
CA ARG A 25 -25.09 -9.99 -1.94
C ARG A 25 -24.84 -8.94 -3.05
N ALA A 26 -25.62 -7.86 -3.08
CA ALA A 26 -25.42 -6.76 -4.03
C ALA A 26 -24.04 -6.11 -3.87
N ARG A 27 -23.60 -5.84 -2.62
CA ARG A 27 -22.27 -5.31 -2.33
C ARG A 27 -21.14 -6.26 -2.76
N GLN A 28 -21.29 -7.55 -2.52
CA GLN A 28 -20.30 -8.57 -2.93
C GLN A 28 -20.24 -8.69 -4.46
N ARG A 29 -21.41 -8.68 -5.15
CA ARG A 29 -21.47 -8.70 -6.63
C ARG A 29 -20.78 -7.47 -7.21
N GLN A 30 -21.06 -6.27 -6.70
CA GLN A 30 -20.41 -5.05 -7.16
C GLN A 30 -18.89 -5.12 -6.96
N ARG A 31 -18.42 -5.58 -5.78
CA ARG A 31 -16.98 -5.75 -5.53
C ARG A 31 -16.34 -6.73 -6.52
N ARG A 32 -16.98 -7.88 -6.77
CA ARG A 32 -16.47 -8.86 -7.75
C ARG A 32 -16.41 -8.26 -9.16
N LEU A 33 -17.45 -7.55 -9.59
CA LEU A 33 -17.47 -6.88 -10.90
C LEU A 33 -16.35 -5.83 -11.01
N THR A 34 -16.12 -5.03 -9.99
CA THR A 34 -15.01 -4.07 -9.97
C THR A 34 -13.65 -4.76 -10.00
N LEU A 35 -13.48 -5.91 -9.30
CA LEU A 35 -12.23 -6.70 -9.37
C LEU A 35 -12.00 -7.28 -10.76
N TRP A 36 -13.01 -7.87 -11.37
CA TRP A 36 -12.91 -8.38 -12.73
C TRP A 36 -12.65 -7.27 -13.75
N GLY A 37 -13.30 -6.11 -13.58
CA GLY A 37 -13.03 -4.92 -14.40
C GLY A 37 -11.58 -4.44 -14.26
N LEU A 38 -11.05 -4.37 -13.03
CA LEU A 38 -9.66 -4.00 -12.80
C LEU A 38 -8.68 -5.02 -13.39
N LEU A 39 -8.96 -6.32 -13.24
CA LEU A 39 -8.16 -7.37 -13.85
C LEU A 39 -8.18 -7.27 -15.38
N ALA A 40 -9.36 -7.01 -15.97
CA ALA A 40 -9.47 -6.80 -17.41
C ALA A 40 -8.65 -5.61 -17.89
N VAL A 41 -8.61 -4.50 -17.12
CA VAL A 41 -7.76 -3.35 -17.43
C VAL A 41 -6.28 -3.72 -17.35
N VAL A 42 -5.85 -4.46 -16.32
CA VAL A 42 -4.46 -4.93 -16.21
C VAL A 42 -4.07 -5.80 -17.40
N LEU A 43 -4.95 -6.74 -17.80
CA LEU A 43 -4.72 -7.61 -18.96
C LEU A 43 -4.72 -6.82 -20.28
N ALA A 44 -5.59 -5.82 -20.41
CA ALA A 44 -5.60 -4.96 -21.60
C ALA A 44 -4.31 -4.15 -21.72
N VAL A 45 -3.83 -3.55 -20.63
CA VAL A 45 -2.55 -2.81 -20.63
C VAL A 45 -1.37 -3.76 -20.85
N PHE A 46 -1.38 -4.94 -20.25
CA PHE A 46 -0.37 -5.99 -20.49
C PHE A 46 -0.30 -6.36 -21.98
N SER A 47 -1.46 -6.63 -22.61
CA SER A 47 -1.54 -6.94 -24.05
C SER A 47 -1.02 -5.76 -24.88
N LEU A 48 -1.37 -4.54 -24.52
CA LEU A 48 -0.92 -3.33 -25.20
C LEU A 48 0.62 -3.19 -25.11
N VAL A 49 1.23 -3.45 -23.95
CA VAL A 49 2.69 -3.44 -23.75
C VAL A 49 3.36 -4.50 -24.63
N LEU A 50 2.77 -5.68 -24.80
CA LEU A 50 3.31 -6.73 -25.67
C LEU A 50 3.21 -6.36 -27.16
N MET A 51 2.18 -5.63 -27.56
CA MET A 51 1.95 -5.21 -28.95
C MET A 51 2.81 -3.99 -29.34
N GLN A 52 2.93 -3.04 -28.42
CA GLN A 52 3.59 -1.75 -28.67
C GLN A 52 5.11 -1.84 -28.47
N GLY A 53 5.86 -1.23 -29.39
CA GLY A 53 7.32 -1.15 -29.36
C GLY A 53 7.84 -0.31 -30.53
N GLN A 54 9.10 -0.43 -30.89
CA GLN A 54 9.65 0.21 -32.11
C GLN A 54 8.92 -0.26 -33.39
N ARG A 55 8.44 -1.50 -33.37
CA ARG A 55 7.52 -2.05 -34.36
C ARG A 55 6.25 -2.49 -33.64
N PHE A 56 5.11 -2.08 -34.17
CA PHE A 56 3.80 -2.59 -33.74
C PHE A 56 3.68 -4.05 -34.20
N ILE A 57 3.34 -4.95 -33.27
CA ILE A 57 3.10 -6.36 -33.55
C ILE A 57 1.59 -6.60 -33.42
N PRO A 58 0.90 -7.12 -34.46
CA PRO A 58 -0.51 -7.41 -34.41
C PRO A 58 -0.88 -8.37 -33.27
N PRO A 59 -2.09 -8.25 -32.67
CA PRO A 59 -2.50 -9.11 -31.56
C PRO A 59 -2.52 -10.60 -31.92
N LEU A 60 -2.85 -10.93 -33.15
CA LEU A 60 -2.84 -12.31 -33.65
C LEU A 60 -1.44 -12.91 -33.61
N THR A 61 -0.43 -12.14 -34.06
CA THR A 61 0.99 -12.56 -34.03
C THR A 61 1.50 -12.71 -32.59
N VAL A 62 1.09 -11.82 -31.68
CA VAL A 62 1.42 -11.97 -30.25
C VAL A 62 0.84 -13.27 -29.71
N LEU A 63 -0.41 -13.58 -30.04
CA LEU A 63 -1.07 -14.81 -29.60
C LEU A 63 -0.39 -16.07 -30.18
N GLN A 64 -0.05 -16.07 -31.47
CA GLN A 64 0.70 -17.16 -32.11
C GLN A 64 2.01 -17.45 -31.42
N VAL A 65 2.82 -16.39 -31.14
CA VAL A 65 4.08 -16.53 -30.42
C VAL A 65 3.89 -17.05 -28.99
N LEU A 66 2.86 -16.59 -28.28
CA LEU A 66 2.56 -17.08 -26.92
C LEU A 66 2.07 -18.55 -26.92
N LEU A 67 1.48 -19.03 -28.02
CA LEU A 67 1.12 -20.43 -28.22
C LEU A 67 2.28 -21.30 -28.68
N GLY A 68 3.48 -20.74 -28.87
CA GLY A 68 4.69 -21.46 -29.22
C GLY A 68 5.02 -21.48 -30.71
N GLU A 69 4.28 -20.76 -31.55
CA GLU A 69 4.62 -20.63 -32.98
C GLU A 69 5.86 -19.73 -33.17
N ASN A 70 6.81 -20.18 -33.99
CA ASN A 70 7.97 -19.39 -34.29
C ASN A 70 7.71 -18.45 -35.47
N VAL A 71 7.42 -17.18 -35.17
CA VAL A 71 7.18 -16.13 -36.14
C VAL A 71 8.47 -15.33 -36.34
N PRO A 72 9.14 -15.37 -37.52
CA PRO A 72 10.38 -14.66 -37.76
C PRO A 72 10.31 -13.17 -37.46
N GLY A 73 11.25 -12.65 -36.67
CA GLY A 73 11.31 -11.23 -36.29
C GLY A 73 10.37 -10.82 -35.14
N ALA A 74 9.36 -11.63 -34.77
CA ALA A 74 8.44 -11.33 -33.65
C ALA A 74 8.75 -12.17 -32.41
N SER A 75 9.07 -13.46 -32.57
CA SER A 75 9.25 -14.39 -31.45
C SER A 75 10.31 -13.88 -30.45
N PHE A 76 11.50 -13.55 -30.89
CA PHE A 76 12.59 -13.05 -30.04
C PHE A 76 12.16 -11.76 -29.29
N ILE A 77 11.52 -10.82 -29.99
CA ILE A 77 11.10 -9.54 -29.40
C ILE A 77 10.06 -9.76 -28.30
N ILE A 78 9.12 -10.68 -28.54
CA ILE A 78 8.05 -10.96 -27.57
C ILE A 78 8.58 -11.78 -26.42
N THR A 79 9.24 -12.92 -26.65
CA THR A 79 9.62 -13.87 -25.62
C THR A 79 10.81 -13.42 -24.78
N GLU A 80 11.79 -12.76 -25.38
CA GLU A 80 13.01 -12.40 -24.67
C GLU A 80 13.04 -10.96 -24.16
N LEU A 81 12.31 -10.04 -24.81
CA LEU A 81 12.38 -8.63 -24.45
C LEU A 81 11.11 -8.11 -23.76
N ARG A 82 9.92 -8.37 -24.36
CA ARG A 82 8.67 -7.74 -23.87
C ARG A 82 7.99 -8.54 -22.78
N LEU A 83 7.87 -9.85 -22.95
CA LEU A 83 7.16 -10.72 -22.02
C LEU A 83 7.81 -10.76 -20.63
N PRO A 84 9.15 -10.99 -20.49
CA PRO A 84 9.79 -10.98 -19.18
C PRO A 84 9.60 -9.65 -18.46
N ARG A 85 9.77 -8.55 -19.17
CA ARG A 85 9.61 -7.20 -18.66
C ARG A 85 8.20 -6.93 -18.16
N ALA A 86 7.18 -7.24 -18.96
CA ALA A 86 5.79 -7.04 -18.59
C ALA A 86 5.35 -7.94 -17.44
N LEU A 87 5.80 -9.20 -17.39
CA LEU A 87 5.50 -10.12 -16.30
C LEU A 87 6.15 -9.68 -14.98
N VAL A 88 7.42 -9.26 -15.03
CA VAL A 88 8.09 -8.75 -13.83
C VAL A 88 7.47 -7.44 -13.37
N ALA A 89 7.03 -6.57 -14.27
CA ALA A 89 6.26 -5.36 -13.91
C ALA A 89 4.99 -5.71 -13.13
N ILE A 90 4.23 -6.72 -13.57
CA ILE A 90 3.03 -7.19 -12.86
C ILE A 90 3.40 -7.76 -11.49
N LEU A 91 4.36 -8.68 -11.42
CA LEU A 91 4.74 -9.33 -10.17
C LEU A 91 5.30 -8.35 -9.16
N ALA A 92 6.24 -7.48 -9.57
CA ALA A 92 6.81 -6.46 -8.71
C ALA A 92 5.74 -5.45 -8.26
N GLY A 93 4.86 -5.02 -9.17
CA GLY A 93 3.73 -4.16 -8.83
C GLY A 93 2.77 -4.79 -7.83
N CYS A 94 2.47 -6.10 -7.98
CA CYS A 94 1.69 -6.87 -7.00
C CYS A 94 2.40 -6.91 -5.63
N CYS A 95 3.71 -7.15 -5.60
CA CYS A 95 4.49 -7.18 -4.37
C CYS A 95 4.46 -5.81 -3.65
N PHE A 96 4.73 -4.72 -4.37
CA PHE A 96 4.68 -3.36 -3.82
C PHE A 96 3.27 -3.01 -3.33
N GLY A 97 2.23 -3.26 -4.15
CA GLY A 97 0.86 -2.94 -3.80
C GLY A 97 0.34 -3.74 -2.60
N LEU A 98 0.64 -5.04 -2.55
CA LEU A 98 0.24 -5.92 -1.46
C LEU A 98 0.98 -5.58 -0.16
N GLY A 99 2.31 -5.40 -0.23
CA GLY A 99 3.14 -5.03 0.90
C GLY A 99 2.77 -3.66 1.47
N GLY A 100 2.57 -2.67 0.60
CA GLY A 100 2.12 -1.33 0.99
C GLY A 100 0.76 -1.34 1.68
N ALA A 101 -0.23 -2.02 1.10
CA ALA A 101 -1.58 -2.11 1.67
C ALA A 101 -1.61 -2.84 3.03
N ALA A 102 -0.83 -3.91 3.18
CA ALA A 102 -0.71 -4.61 4.46
C ALA A 102 -0.10 -3.70 5.54
N PHE A 103 0.91 -2.94 5.17
CA PHE A 103 1.61 -2.03 6.07
C PHE A 103 0.72 -0.85 6.51
N GLN A 104 0.02 -0.22 5.57
CA GLN A 104 -0.94 0.86 5.83
C GLN A 104 -2.10 0.39 6.71
N ALA A 105 -2.62 -0.82 6.44
CA ALA A 105 -3.69 -1.42 7.24
C ALA A 105 -3.24 -1.69 8.67
N MET A 106 -2.03 -2.25 8.87
CA MET A 106 -1.46 -2.57 10.18
C MET A 106 -1.21 -1.32 11.01
N LEU A 107 -0.67 -0.25 10.40
CA LEU A 107 -0.36 1.00 11.08
C LEU A 107 -1.57 1.94 11.17
N ARG A 108 -2.68 1.59 10.54
CA ARG A 108 -3.90 2.43 10.46
C ARG A 108 -3.61 3.85 9.94
N ASN A 109 -2.61 3.95 9.09
CA ASN A 109 -2.16 5.21 8.52
C ASN A 109 -1.99 5.05 6.99
N PRO A 110 -2.79 5.75 6.18
CA PRO A 110 -2.69 5.69 4.72
C PRO A 110 -1.39 6.27 4.18
N LEU A 111 -0.66 7.03 5.00
CA LEU A 111 0.65 7.60 4.66
C LEU A 111 1.82 6.69 5.03
N ALA A 112 1.58 5.55 5.67
CA ALA A 112 2.64 4.61 6.00
C ALA A 112 3.00 3.77 4.76
N SER A 113 4.28 3.70 4.46
CA SER A 113 4.82 2.81 3.43
C SER A 113 6.11 2.18 3.91
N PRO A 114 6.40 0.92 3.54
CA PRO A 114 7.69 0.29 3.81
C PRO A 114 8.87 1.14 3.32
N ASP A 115 8.70 1.84 2.19
CA ASP A 115 9.74 2.69 1.60
C ASP A 115 10.08 3.90 2.47
N ILE A 116 9.07 4.56 3.05
CA ILE A 116 9.26 5.75 3.92
C ILE A 116 9.96 5.36 5.22
N ILE A 117 9.80 4.11 5.67
CA ILE A 117 10.40 3.61 6.91
C ILE A 117 11.87 3.19 6.72
N GLY A 118 12.46 3.42 5.55
CA GLY A 118 13.89 3.22 5.32
C GLY A 118 14.28 1.81 4.84
N ILE A 119 13.31 0.95 4.52
CA ILE A 119 13.58 -0.41 4.03
C ILE A 119 14.27 -0.36 2.67
N SER A 120 13.76 0.47 1.74
CA SER A 120 14.37 0.69 0.44
C SER A 120 15.74 1.39 0.56
N ALA A 121 15.95 2.25 1.58
CA ALA A 121 17.26 2.83 1.87
C ALA A 121 18.27 1.75 2.26
N GLY A 122 17.86 0.75 3.05
CA GLY A 122 18.70 -0.40 3.40
C GLY A 122 19.12 -1.21 2.18
N ALA A 123 18.17 -1.51 1.29
CA ALA A 123 18.46 -2.18 0.02
C ALA A 123 19.45 -1.38 -0.82
N SER A 124 19.21 -0.07 -0.97
CA SER A 124 20.06 0.82 -1.77
C SER A 124 21.47 0.94 -1.21
N THR A 125 21.60 1.12 0.10
CA THR A 125 22.92 1.19 0.75
C THR A 125 23.72 -0.10 0.55
N ALA A 126 23.09 -1.26 0.73
CA ALA A 126 23.74 -2.55 0.55
C ALA A 126 24.11 -2.81 -0.93
N ALA A 127 23.22 -2.44 -1.86
CA ALA A 127 23.52 -2.59 -3.29
C ALA A 127 24.67 -1.67 -3.73
N VAL A 128 24.65 -0.40 -3.32
CA VAL A 128 25.75 0.55 -3.62
C VAL A 128 27.05 0.07 -2.99
N PHE A 129 27.04 -0.39 -1.74
CA PHE A 129 28.22 -0.99 -1.11
C PHE A 129 28.74 -2.19 -1.88
N ALA A 130 27.86 -3.11 -2.30
CA ALA A 130 28.21 -4.30 -3.07
C ALA A 130 28.83 -3.94 -4.43
N ILE A 131 28.26 -2.97 -5.14
CA ILE A 131 28.75 -2.55 -6.47
C ILE A 131 30.06 -1.78 -6.33
N VAL A 132 30.15 -0.79 -5.42
CA VAL A 132 31.26 0.14 -5.34
C VAL A 132 32.46 -0.46 -4.62
N MET A 133 32.25 -1.08 -3.45
CA MET A 133 33.33 -1.58 -2.60
C MET A 133 33.73 -3.03 -2.90
N LEU A 134 32.76 -3.87 -3.25
CA LEU A 134 32.99 -5.30 -3.48
C LEU A 134 33.06 -5.66 -4.97
N SER A 135 32.78 -4.70 -5.86
CA SER A 135 32.72 -4.90 -7.33
C SER A 135 31.83 -6.09 -7.72
N LEU A 136 30.73 -6.30 -6.96
CA LEU A 136 29.76 -7.35 -7.22
C LEU A 136 28.71 -6.88 -8.23
N SER A 137 28.13 -7.83 -8.95
CA SER A 137 27.06 -7.57 -9.93
C SER A 137 25.99 -8.67 -9.90
N GLY A 138 24.85 -8.40 -10.51
CA GLY A 138 23.79 -9.40 -10.74
C GLY A 138 23.18 -9.94 -9.44
N THR A 139 23.07 -11.26 -9.34
CA THR A 139 22.31 -11.95 -8.27
C THR A 139 22.86 -11.69 -6.85
N LEU A 140 24.18 -11.53 -6.71
CA LEU A 140 24.79 -11.27 -5.40
C LEU A 140 24.38 -9.91 -4.83
N VAL A 141 24.31 -8.87 -5.68
CA VAL A 141 23.80 -7.55 -5.29
C VAL A 141 22.34 -7.66 -4.83
N SER A 142 21.51 -8.40 -5.57
CA SER A 142 20.11 -8.65 -5.22
C SER A 142 19.94 -9.37 -3.87
N LEU A 143 20.73 -10.40 -3.60
CA LEU A 143 20.72 -11.14 -2.34
C LEU A 143 21.13 -10.25 -1.15
N LEU A 144 22.17 -9.44 -1.31
CA LEU A 144 22.60 -8.50 -0.28
C LEU A 144 21.55 -7.42 -0.04
N ALA A 145 20.89 -6.92 -1.08
CA ALA A 145 19.81 -5.96 -0.95
C ALA A 145 18.60 -6.54 -0.18
N ILE A 146 18.21 -7.79 -0.43
CA ILE A 146 17.15 -8.48 0.32
C ILE A 146 17.57 -8.65 1.78
N ALA A 147 18.77 -9.18 2.03
CA ALA A 147 19.26 -9.40 3.39
C ALA A 147 19.33 -8.11 4.20
N ALA A 148 19.83 -7.02 3.59
CA ALA A 148 19.90 -5.71 4.23
C ALA A 148 18.50 -5.12 4.49
N SER A 149 17.56 -5.23 3.55
CA SER A 149 16.17 -4.79 3.75
C SER A 149 15.51 -5.48 4.92
N LEU A 150 15.66 -6.81 5.01
CA LEU A 150 15.13 -7.60 6.13
C LEU A 150 15.85 -7.28 7.44
N GLY A 151 17.18 -7.09 7.40
CA GLY A 151 17.98 -6.69 8.55
C GLY A 151 17.57 -5.32 9.10
N VAL A 152 17.39 -4.33 8.21
CA VAL A 152 16.91 -2.99 8.57
C VAL A 152 15.49 -3.05 9.16
N ALA A 153 14.60 -3.83 8.56
CA ALA A 153 13.25 -4.01 9.10
C ALA A 153 13.26 -4.65 10.49
N LEU A 154 14.09 -5.68 10.71
CA LEU A 154 14.26 -6.32 12.00
C LEU A 154 14.85 -5.34 13.02
N LEU A 155 15.83 -4.55 12.63
CA LEU A 155 16.45 -3.52 13.47
C LEU A 155 15.41 -2.46 13.88
N ILE A 156 14.62 -1.96 12.92
CA ILE A 156 13.54 -1.01 13.20
C ILE A 156 12.51 -1.64 14.15
N TYR A 157 12.12 -2.89 13.90
CA TYR A 157 11.18 -3.61 14.74
C TYR A 157 11.68 -3.74 16.18
N THR A 158 12.93 -4.17 16.38
CA THR A 158 13.53 -4.36 17.71
C THR A 158 13.72 -3.04 18.46
N LEU A 159 14.21 -1.98 17.79
CA LEU A 159 14.35 -0.65 18.39
C LEU A 159 12.99 -0.01 18.73
N SER A 160 11.95 -0.37 18.01
CA SER A 160 10.59 0.12 18.26
C SER A 160 9.88 -0.64 19.38
N TRP A 161 10.43 -1.75 19.85
CA TRP A 161 9.82 -2.62 20.85
C TRP A 161 9.92 -2.01 22.25
N ARG A 162 8.80 -1.51 22.80
CA ARG A 162 8.63 -1.18 24.23
C ARG A 162 7.16 -1.44 24.58
N LYS A 163 6.87 -2.43 25.43
CA LYS A 163 5.52 -2.81 25.88
C LYS A 163 4.51 -2.98 24.70
N GLY A 164 5.00 -3.46 23.55
CA GLY A 164 4.29 -3.54 22.28
C GLY A 164 4.81 -2.54 21.23
N VAL A 165 4.62 -2.87 19.95
CA VAL A 165 5.05 -2.00 18.83
C VAL A 165 4.03 -0.88 18.66
N ALA A 166 4.39 0.34 19.03
CA ALA A 166 3.60 1.53 18.72
C ALA A 166 3.89 1.99 17.28
N GLY A 167 2.84 2.13 16.45
CA GLY A 167 2.99 2.48 15.03
C GLY A 167 3.76 3.78 14.79
N ALA A 168 3.50 4.83 15.59
CA ALA A 168 4.22 6.10 15.49
C ALA A 168 5.73 5.97 15.74
N ARG A 169 6.11 5.14 16.71
CA ARG A 169 7.52 4.92 17.05
C ARG A 169 8.26 4.15 15.94
N LEU A 170 7.60 3.16 15.35
CA LEU A 170 8.15 2.40 14.23
C LEU A 170 8.45 3.33 13.04
N ILE A 171 7.55 4.28 12.75
CA ILE A 171 7.74 5.28 11.70
C ILE A 171 8.92 6.21 12.04
N LEU A 172 8.98 6.73 13.26
CA LEU A 172 10.02 7.68 13.67
C LEU A 172 11.44 7.05 13.65
N VAL A 173 11.57 5.84 14.20
CA VAL A 173 12.83 5.08 14.18
C VAL A 173 13.23 4.77 12.73
N GLY A 174 12.24 4.40 11.90
CA GLY A 174 12.47 4.11 10.49
C GLY A 174 12.97 5.32 9.69
N ILE A 175 12.35 6.49 9.89
CA ILE A 175 12.81 7.74 9.25
C ILE A 175 14.25 8.08 9.67
N GLY A 176 14.57 7.99 10.95
CA GLY A 176 15.92 8.26 11.45
C GLY A 176 16.97 7.30 10.87
N LEU A 177 16.67 5.99 10.88
CA LEU A 177 17.56 4.98 10.29
C LEU A 177 17.67 5.13 8.76
N GLY A 178 16.57 5.45 8.09
CA GLY A 178 16.56 5.72 6.66
C GLY A 178 17.43 6.90 6.26
N ALA A 179 17.38 8.01 7.03
CA ALA A 179 18.23 9.17 6.80
C ALA A 179 19.73 8.83 7.01
N MET A 180 20.05 8.05 8.05
CA MET A 180 21.41 7.58 8.28
C MET A 180 21.91 6.71 7.09
N LEU A 181 21.10 5.77 6.63
CA LEU A 181 21.45 4.90 5.50
C LEU A 181 21.63 5.70 4.20
N GLN A 182 20.78 6.71 3.96
CA GLN A 182 20.94 7.61 2.82
C GLN A 182 22.25 8.38 2.87
N SER A 183 22.68 8.85 4.05
CA SER A 183 23.96 9.53 4.25
C SER A 183 25.13 8.58 3.98
N ILE A 184 25.04 7.32 4.43
CA ILE A 184 26.04 6.28 4.11
C ILE A 184 26.09 6.04 2.60
N THR A 185 24.95 5.93 1.95
CA THR A 185 24.87 5.76 0.48
C THR A 185 25.53 6.92 -0.25
N ALA A 186 25.25 8.16 0.15
CA ALA A 186 25.88 9.34 -0.43
C ALA A 186 27.41 9.32 -0.25
N TYR A 187 27.91 8.95 0.91
CA TYR A 187 29.34 8.79 1.15
C TYR A 187 29.96 7.72 0.26
N LEU A 188 29.34 6.54 0.13
CA LEU A 188 29.82 5.47 -0.75
C LEU A 188 29.91 5.92 -2.21
N LEU A 189 28.93 6.70 -2.68
CA LEU A 189 28.95 7.23 -4.03
C LEU A 189 30.08 8.23 -4.28
N THR A 190 30.55 8.98 -3.27
CA THR A 190 31.71 9.88 -3.41
C THR A 190 33.03 9.10 -3.57
N GLN A 191 33.08 7.87 -3.10
CA GLN A 191 34.25 6.99 -3.23
C GLN A 191 34.22 6.14 -4.50
N ALA A 192 33.12 6.19 -5.25
CA ALA A 192 32.90 5.30 -6.39
C ALA A 192 33.75 5.71 -7.60
N PRO A 193 34.50 4.78 -8.22
CA PRO A 193 35.08 4.96 -9.53
C PRO A 193 33.98 5.27 -10.56
N SER A 194 34.29 6.02 -11.61
CA SER A 194 33.31 6.50 -12.60
C SER A 194 32.47 5.38 -13.25
N TRP A 195 33.03 4.21 -13.45
CA TRP A 195 32.33 3.06 -14.03
C TRP A 195 31.33 2.40 -13.07
N SER A 196 31.67 2.24 -11.78
CA SER A 196 30.79 1.68 -10.76
C SER A 196 29.75 2.70 -10.28
N LEU A 197 30.07 3.99 -10.31
CA LEU A 197 29.15 5.06 -10.01
C LEU A 197 27.92 5.04 -10.92
N GLN A 198 28.14 4.87 -12.24
CA GLN A 198 27.04 4.83 -13.20
C GLN A 198 26.15 3.60 -12.98
N GLU A 199 26.72 2.44 -12.67
CA GLU A 199 25.97 1.23 -12.35
C GLU A 199 25.17 1.38 -11.04
N ALA A 200 25.78 1.93 -9.99
CA ALA A 200 25.11 2.20 -8.70
C ALA A 200 23.93 3.18 -8.85
N LEU A 201 24.12 4.28 -9.59
CA LEU A 201 23.05 5.25 -9.86
C LEU A 201 21.92 4.61 -10.68
N ARG A 202 22.25 3.79 -11.67
CA ARG A 202 21.26 3.06 -12.47
C ARG A 202 20.44 2.10 -11.60
N TRP A 203 21.10 1.38 -10.68
CA TRP A 203 20.41 0.49 -9.74
C TRP A 203 19.44 1.25 -8.82
N MET A 204 19.88 2.40 -8.30
CA MET A 204 19.09 3.25 -7.39
C MET A 204 17.86 3.90 -8.04
N THR A 205 17.84 4.02 -9.37
CA THR A 205 16.69 4.62 -10.07
C THR A 205 15.51 3.67 -10.25
N GLY A 206 15.70 2.38 -10.04
CA GLY A 206 14.68 1.36 -10.26
C GLY A 206 14.29 1.22 -11.74
N SER A 207 14.61 0.08 -12.37
CA SER A 207 14.44 -0.11 -13.80
C SER A 207 13.98 -1.52 -14.14
N LEU A 208 13.13 -1.60 -15.16
CA LEU A 208 12.75 -2.86 -15.81
C LEU A 208 13.61 -3.15 -17.04
N ASN A 209 14.66 -2.39 -17.28
CA ASN A 209 15.60 -2.63 -18.38
C ASN A 209 16.49 -3.84 -18.06
N SER A 210 16.80 -4.63 -19.07
CA SER A 210 17.68 -5.82 -18.98
C SER A 210 17.14 -6.94 -18.07
N ILE A 211 15.82 -7.01 -17.89
CA ILE A 211 15.16 -8.11 -17.19
C ILE A 211 15.12 -9.35 -18.08
N THR A 212 15.44 -10.49 -17.49
CA THR A 212 15.44 -11.81 -18.14
C THR A 212 14.40 -12.74 -17.50
N LEU A 213 14.00 -13.79 -18.21
CA LEU A 213 13.04 -14.79 -17.69
C LEU A 213 13.53 -15.48 -16.41
N SER A 214 14.84 -15.56 -16.18
CA SER A 214 15.43 -16.18 -14.99
C SER A 214 15.10 -15.44 -13.69
N GLN A 215 14.73 -14.16 -13.75
CA GLN A 215 14.35 -13.35 -12.59
C GLN A 215 12.88 -13.50 -12.19
N LEU A 216 12.08 -14.10 -13.06
CA LEU A 216 10.64 -14.28 -12.84
C LEU A 216 10.31 -15.32 -11.76
N PRO A 217 10.93 -16.55 -11.75
CA PRO A 217 10.60 -17.57 -10.78
C PRO A 217 10.83 -17.15 -9.32
N PRO A 218 11.97 -16.56 -8.92
CA PRO A 218 12.17 -16.16 -7.53
C PRO A 218 11.15 -15.11 -7.07
N LEU A 219 10.79 -14.16 -7.93
CA LEU A 219 9.78 -13.15 -7.60
C LEU A 219 8.37 -13.74 -7.52
N ALA A 220 8.03 -14.67 -8.41
CA ALA A 220 6.76 -15.39 -8.39
C ALA A 220 6.62 -16.27 -7.13
N VAL A 221 7.70 -16.96 -6.73
CA VAL A 221 7.73 -17.75 -5.49
C VAL A 221 7.58 -16.83 -4.26
N ALA A 222 8.30 -15.71 -4.21
CA ALA A 222 8.16 -14.74 -3.13
C ALA A 222 6.73 -14.21 -3.03
N LEU A 223 6.11 -13.82 -4.15
CA LEU A 223 4.72 -13.37 -4.18
C LEU A 223 3.76 -14.50 -3.77
N GLY A 224 3.98 -15.72 -4.25
CA GLY A 224 3.18 -16.90 -3.89
C GLY A 224 3.22 -17.22 -2.40
N LEU A 225 4.40 -17.25 -1.79
CA LEU A 225 4.58 -17.59 -0.37
C LEU A 225 4.18 -16.42 0.55
N LEU A 226 4.83 -15.28 0.40
CA LEU A 226 4.61 -14.14 1.31
C LEU A 226 3.28 -13.45 1.04
N GLY A 227 2.85 -13.40 -0.22
CA GLY A 227 1.55 -12.85 -0.61
C GLY A 227 0.40 -13.69 -0.08
N SER A 228 0.47 -15.03 -0.19
CA SER A 228 -0.53 -15.93 0.40
C SER A 228 -0.60 -15.79 1.92
N LEU A 229 0.56 -15.66 2.59
CA LEU A 229 0.61 -15.44 4.04
C LEU A 229 -0.07 -14.12 4.44
N LEU A 230 0.15 -13.03 3.70
CA LEU A 230 -0.57 -11.76 3.93
C LEU A 230 -2.07 -11.88 3.67
N LEU A 231 -2.48 -12.63 2.64
CA LEU A 231 -3.89 -12.87 2.36
C LEU A 231 -4.56 -13.69 3.47
N MET A 232 -3.87 -14.67 4.04
CA MET A 232 -4.34 -15.41 5.22
C MET A 232 -4.50 -14.49 6.44
N MET A 233 -3.60 -13.52 6.59
CA MET A 233 -3.67 -12.52 7.68
C MET A 233 -4.70 -11.41 7.42
N SER A 234 -5.39 -11.40 6.29
CA SER A 234 -6.32 -10.32 5.92
C SER A 234 -7.43 -10.08 6.96
N ARG A 235 -7.96 -11.15 7.57
CA ARG A 235 -8.98 -11.04 8.63
C ARG A 235 -8.43 -10.38 9.89
N HIS A 236 -7.21 -10.73 10.29
CA HIS A 236 -6.53 -10.12 11.43
C HIS A 236 -6.26 -8.63 11.18
N LEU A 237 -5.83 -8.28 9.95
CA LEU A 237 -5.66 -6.88 9.53
C LEU A 237 -6.97 -6.08 9.61
N ASP A 238 -8.10 -6.65 9.17
CA ASP A 238 -9.40 -6.00 9.24
C ASP A 238 -9.83 -5.76 10.70
N VAL A 239 -9.56 -6.71 11.60
CA VAL A 239 -9.83 -6.57 13.04
C VAL A 239 -8.90 -5.55 13.69
N MET A 240 -7.60 -5.54 13.35
CA MET A 240 -6.63 -4.57 13.87
C MET A 240 -6.96 -3.13 13.48
N ARG A 241 -7.67 -2.90 12.38
CA ARG A 241 -8.17 -1.57 12.00
C ARG A 241 -9.17 -0.99 13.01
N MET A 242 -9.85 -1.84 13.80
CA MET A 242 -10.81 -1.42 14.82
C MET A 242 -10.15 -0.93 16.12
N GLY A 243 -8.87 -1.13 16.28
CA GLY A 243 -8.09 -0.79 17.46
C GLY A 243 -7.43 -2.01 18.11
N ASP A 244 -6.36 -1.78 18.85
CA ASP A 244 -5.57 -2.85 19.46
C ASP A 244 -6.32 -3.54 20.59
N ASP A 245 -7.05 -2.77 21.41
CA ASP A 245 -7.86 -3.30 22.53
C ASP A 245 -8.99 -4.19 22.01
N MET A 246 -9.67 -3.74 20.94
CA MET A 246 -10.71 -4.54 20.28
C MET A 246 -10.13 -5.81 19.66
N ALA A 247 -8.97 -5.70 18.99
CA ALA A 247 -8.33 -6.84 18.35
C ALA A 247 -7.87 -7.88 19.39
N SER A 248 -7.29 -7.44 20.52
CA SER A 248 -6.89 -8.34 21.61
C SER A 248 -8.10 -9.00 22.27
N GLY A 249 -9.19 -8.23 22.52
CA GLY A 249 -10.44 -8.76 23.04
C GLY A 249 -11.11 -9.81 22.14
N LEU A 250 -10.87 -9.74 20.82
CA LEU A 250 -11.30 -10.74 19.84
C LEU A 250 -10.29 -11.88 19.64
N GLY A 251 -9.27 -11.99 20.50
CA GLY A 251 -8.30 -13.10 20.51
C GLY A 251 -7.15 -12.97 19.53
N VAL A 252 -6.93 -11.80 18.89
CA VAL A 252 -5.77 -11.59 18.02
C VAL A 252 -4.50 -11.40 18.83
N ARG A 253 -3.50 -12.25 18.58
CA ARG A 253 -2.15 -12.13 19.17
C ARG A 253 -1.37 -11.01 18.46
N LEU A 254 -1.56 -9.77 18.91
CA LEU A 254 -1.06 -8.56 18.23
C LEU A 254 0.43 -8.62 17.87
N SER A 255 1.30 -9.03 18.81
CA SER A 255 2.75 -9.08 18.58
C SER A 255 3.14 -10.03 17.47
N LEU A 256 2.61 -11.27 17.51
CA LEU A 256 2.90 -12.28 16.48
C LEU A 256 2.30 -11.89 15.13
N THR A 257 1.06 -11.40 15.14
CA THR A 257 0.39 -10.95 13.89
C THR A 257 1.15 -9.79 13.24
N ARG A 258 1.58 -8.79 14.00
CA ARG A 258 2.39 -7.69 13.50
C ARG A 258 3.73 -8.16 12.95
N PHE A 259 4.42 -9.04 13.66
CA PHE A 259 5.69 -9.60 13.20
C PHE A 259 5.54 -10.31 11.85
N ILE A 260 4.52 -11.18 11.71
CA ILE A 260 4.25 -11.90 10.45
C ILE A 260 3.93 -10.92 9.31
N ILE A 261 3.09 -9.91 9.58
CA ILE A 261 2.71 -8.91 8.58
C ILE A 261 3.93 -8.09 8.14
N ILE A 262 4.75 -7.62 9.08
CA ILE A 262 5.97 -6.85 8.78
C ILE A 262 6.92 -7.70 7.95
N LEU A 263 7.23 -8.91 8.40
CA LEU A 263 8.16 -9.80 7.71
C LEU A 263 7.69 -10.09 6.28
N SER A 264 6.40 -10.38 6.11
CA SER A 264 5.83 -10.69 4.79
C SER A 264 5.76 -9.47 3.88
N ALA A 265 5.31 -8.31 4.40
CA ALA A 265 5.21 -7.08 3.63
C ALA A 265 6.59 -6.55 3.21
N VAL A 266 7.53 -6.55 4.16
CA VAL A 266 8.93 -6.15 3.87
C VAL A 266 9.60 -7.15 2.93
N GLY A 267 9.41 -8.44 3.14
CA GLY A 267 9.94 -9.48 2.27
C GLY A 267 9.46 -9.32 0.82
N LEU A 268 8.18 -9.04 0.60
CA LEU A 268 7.64 -8.76 -0.74
C LEU A 268 8.29 -7.53 -1.37
N VAL A 269 8.37 -6.43 -0.62
CA VAL A 269 8.99 -5.19 -1.12
C VAL A 269 10.48 -5.39 -1.37
N ALA A 270 11.19 -6.08 -0.48
CA ALA A 270 12.61 -6.38 -0.63
C ALA A 270 12.90 -7.25 -1.87
N CYS A 271 12.12 -8.32 -2.09
CA CYS A 271 12.26 -9.17 -3.28
C CYS A 271 11.96 -8.40 -4.57
N ALA A 272 10.92 -7.56 -4.58
CA ALA A 272 10.63 -6.72 -5.72
C ALA A 272 11.76 -5.72 -5.97
N THR A 273 12.23 -5.02 -4.93
CA THR A 273 13.34 -4.05 -5.01
C THR A 273 14.64 -4.71 -5.47
N ALA A 274 14.90 -5.94 -5.06
CA ALA A 274 16.11 -6.68 -5.49
C ALA A 274 16.12 -7.02 -6.98
N VAL A 275 14.94 -7.15 -7.59
CA VAL A 275 14.81 -7.45 -9.04
C VAL A 275 14.73 -6.18 -9.88
N VAL A 276 13.92 -5.19 -9.44
CA VAL A 276 13.64 -4.00 -10.26
C VAL A 276 14.31 -2.73 -9.73
N GLY A 277 15.05 -2.81 -8.64
CA GLY A 277 15.53 -1.63 -7.89
C GLY A 277 14.42 -0.98 -7.06
N PRO A 278 14.76 0.07 -6.28
CA PRO A 278 13.80 0.82 -5.51
C PRO A 278 12.85 1.60 -6.44
N VAL A 279 11.55 1.34 -6.29
CA VAL A 279 10.49 2.01 -7.06
C VAL A 279 9.65 2.83 -6.11
N ALA A 280 9.73 4.15 -6.24
CA ALA A 280 9.01 5.07 -5.38
C ALA A 280 7.49 5.07 -5.65
N PHE A 281 6.71 5.37 -4.62
CA PHE A 281 5.27 5.64 -4.63
C PHE A 281 4.35 4.46 -4.97
N VAL A 282 4.75 3.41 -5.66
CA VAL A 282 3.85 2.30 -6.03
C VAL A 282 3.25 1.64 -4.79
N ALA A 283 4.07 1.27 -3.82
CA ALA A 283 3.59 0.69 -2.55
C ALA A 283 2.71 1.67 -1.76
N PHE A 284 2.99 2.95 -1.87
CA PHE A 284 2.32 4.01 -1.14
C PHE A 284 0.93 4.35 -1.71
N VAL A 285 0.80 4.46 -3.02
CA VAL A 285 -0.39 4.98 -3.71
C VAL A 285 -1.42 3.88 -4.00
N SER A 286 -1.00 2.62 -4.04
CA SER A 286 -1.84 1.48 -4.44
C SER A 286 -3.06 1.29 -3.53
N GLU A 287 -2.91 1.35 -2.19
CA GLU A 287 -4.02 1.18 -1.25
C GLU A 287 -4.99 2.39 -1.24
N PRO A 288 -4.56 3.65 -1.21
CA PRO A 288 -5.44 4.79 -1.33
C PRO A 288 -6.30 4.77 -2.61
N ILE A 289 -5.72 4.41 -3.76
CA ILE A 289 -6.49 4.24 -5.00
C ILE A 289 -7.48 3.09 -4.87
N ALA A 290 -7.05 1.93 -4.34
CA ALA A 290 -7.91 0.77 -4.10
C ALA A 290 -9.10 1.14 -3.20
N THR A 291 -8.84 1.83 -2.12
CA THR A 291 -9.85 2.25 -1.14
C THR A 291 -10.91 3.15 -1.77
N ARG A 292 -10.53 4.06 -2.66
CA ARG A 292 -11.47 4.91 -3.40
C ARG A 292 -12.29 4.12 -4.40
N LEU A 293 -11.65 3.28 -5.20
CA LEU A 293 -12.30 2.48 -6.24
C LEU A 293 -13.30 1.48 -5.64
N PHE A 294 -12.92 0.84 -4.54
CA PHE A 294 -13.74 -0.19 -3.86
C PHE A 294 -14.58 0.36 -2.70
N ARG A 295 -14.55 1.68 -2.45
CA ARG A 295 -15.34 2.35 -1.39
C ARG A 295 -15.18 1.66 -0.02
N ARG A 296 -13.96 1.27 0.35
CA ARG A 296 -13.60 0.56 1.60
C ARG A 296 -14.42 -0.73 1.86
N ARG A 297 -14.80 -1.46 0.84
CA ARG A 297 -15.61 -2.68 0.98
C ARG A 297 -14.73 -3.93 1.06
N GLY A 298 -14.49 -4.42 2.27
CA GLY A 298 -13.68 -5.62 2.56
C GLY A 298 -12.18 -5.38 2.47
N SER A 299 -11.38 -6.47 2.48
CA SER A 299 -9.92 -6.38 2.40
C SER A 299 -9.45 -5.69 1.13
N MET A 300 -8.51 -4.74 1.27
CA MET A 300 -7.93 -3.97 0.16
C MET A 300 -6.65 -4.61 -0.41
N LEU A 301 -6.19 -5.74 0.12
CA LEU A 301 -4.94 -6.36 -0.29
C LEU A 301 -4.91 -6.72 -1.78
N ILE A 302 -5.89 -7.51 -2.26
CA ILE A 302 -5.97 -7.90 -3.68
C ILE A 302 -6.20 -6.69 -4.61
N PRO A 303 -7.16 -5.77 -4.31
CA PRO A 303 -7.27 -4.54 -5.09
C PRO A 303 -5.98 -3.74 -5.19
N ALA A 304 -5.25 -3.57 -4.09
CA ALA A 304 -3.99 -2.84 -4.07
C ALA A 304 -2.89 -3.55 -4.87
N ALA A 305 -2.81 -4.88 -4.82
CA ALA A 305 -1.90 -5.67 -5.65
C ALA A 305 -2.15 -5.41 -7.15
N LEU A 306 -3.41 -5.49 -7.59
CA LEU A 306 -3.76 -5.24 -8.99
C LEU A 306 -3.50 -3.79 -9.42
N ILE A 307 -3.74 -2.82 -8.53
CA ILE A 307 -3.42 -1.42 -8.80
C ILE A 307 -1.91 -1.21 -8.87
N GLY A 308 -1.12 -1.84 -8.00
CA GLY A 308 0.33 -1.82 -8.07
C GLY A 308 0.85 -2.38 -9.39
N ALA A 309 0.29 -3.51 -9.84
CA ALA A 309 0.61 -4.09 -11.16
C ALA A 309 0.26 -3.13 -12.30
N LEU A 310 -0.91 -2.51 -12.25
CA LEU A 310 -1.35 -1.53 -13.26
C LEU A 310 -0.42 -0.30 -13.28
N LEU A 311 -0.07 0.24 -12.12
CA LEU A 311 0.84 1.39 -12.01
C LEU A 311 2.21 1.09 -12.59
N MET A 312 2.77 -0.10 -12.30
CA MET A 312 4.06 -0.53 -12.85
C MET A 312 4.01 -0.67 -14.37
N LEU A 313 2.96 -1.32 -14.92
CA LEU A 313 2.80 -1.47 -16.37
C LEU A 313 2.64 -0.12 -17.06
N VAL A 314 1.79 0.76 -16.51
CA VAL A 314 1.53 2.08 -17.09
C VAL A 314 2.77 2.97 -17.00
N ALA A 315 3.47 2.97 -15.87
CA ALA A 315 4.70 3.75 -15.71
C ALA A 315 5.81 3.28 -16.64
N ASP A 316 5.94 1.96 -16.81
CA ASP A 316 6.88 1.38 -17.77
C ASP A 316 6.53 1.76 -19.22
N PHE A 317 5.26 1.67 -19.58
CA PHE A 317 4.76 2.07 -20.90
C PHE A 317 5.03 3.55 -21.19
N ILE A 318 4.75 4.43 -20.21
CA ILE A 318 5.03 5.87 -20.34
C ILE A 318 6.53 6.11 -20.50
N GLY A 319 7.35 5.51 -19.63
CA GLY A 319 8.81 5.67 -19.67
C GLY A 319 9.47 5.18 -20.96
N GLN A 320 8.86 4.20 -21.63
CA GLN A 320 9.41 3.60 -22.84
C GLN A 320 8.97 4.29 -24.14
N PHE A 321 7.71 4.75 -24.21
CA PHE A 321 7.06 5.09 -25.47
C PHE A 321 6.48 6.50 -25.55
N LEU A 322 6.14 7.13 -24.42
CA LEU A 322 5.49 8.45 -24.40
C LEU A 322 6.47 9.60 -24.20
N LEU A 323 7.66 9.33 -23.69
CA LEU A 323 8.67 10.36 -23.40
C LEU A 323 9.73 10.42 -24.49
N PRO A 324 10.38 11.60 -24.70
CA PRO A 324 11.41 11.77 -25.75
C PRO A 324 12.62 10.84 -25.59
N ALA A 325 12.94 10.46 -24.36
CA ALA A 325 13.99 9.50 -24.03
C ALA A 325 13.40 8.35 -23.19
N ARG A 326 14.12 7.22 -23.13
CA ARG A 326 13.72 6.08 -22.31
C ARG A 326 14.09 6.33 -20.86
N TYR A 327 13.09 6.45 -20.01
CA TYR A 327 13.30 6.67 -18.59
C TYR A 327 13.01 5.38 -17.79
N PRO A 328 13.81 5.13 -16.73
CA PRO A 328 13.53 4.05 -15.77
C PRO A 328 12.15 4.19 -15.13
N VAL A 329 11.52 3.05 -14.86
CA VAL A 329 10.16 3.03 -14.27
C VAL A 329 10.08 3.77 -12.93
N GLY A 330 11.13 3.70 -12.10
CA GLY A 330 11.16 4.37 -10.80
C GLY A 330 11.16 5.91 -10.91
N VAL A 331 11.77 6.47 -11.97
CA VAL A 331 11.70 7.91 -12.25
C VAL A 331 10.28 8.31 -12.62
N VAL A 332 9.63 7.54 -13.49
CA VAL A 332 8.26 7.83 -13.94
C VAL A 332 7.27 7.73 -12.77
N THR A 333 7.39 6.68 -11.94
CA THR A 333 6.53 6.53 -10.75
C THR A 333 6.79 7.62 -9.72
N GLY A 334 8.03 8.09 -9.57
CA GLY A 334 8.38 9.21 -8.69
C GLY A 334 7.71 10.51 -9.11
N VAL A 335 7.82 10.84 -10.40
CA VAL A 335 7.24 12.08 -10.95
C VAL A 335 5.70 12.05 -10.93
N LEU A 336 5.09 10.92 -11.24
CA LEU A 336 3.62 10.78 -11.24
C LEU A 336 3.04 10.56 -9.85
N GLY A 337 3.76 9.89 -8.98
CA GLY A 337 3.27 9.52 -7.65
C GLY A 337 3.09 10.71 -6.71
N ALA A 338 3.99 11.67 -6.72
CA ALA A 338 3.91 12.84 -5.84
C ALA A 338 2.67 13.73 -6.12
N PRO A 339 2.33 14.12 -7.37
CA PRO A 339 1.09 14.84 -7.65
C PRO A 339 -0.17 14.03 -7.30
N VAL A 340 -0.18 12.72 -7.58
CA VAL A 340 -1.31 11.85 -7.22
C VAL A 340 -1.52 11.84 -5.71
N LEU A 341 -0.45 11.76 -4.92
CA LEU A 341 -0.52 11.84 -3.48
C LEU A 341 -1.11 13.18 -3.00
N LEU A 342 -0.61 14.30 -3.52
CA LEU A 342 -1.13 15.62 -3.17
C LEU A 342 -2.63 15.74 -3.48
N LEU A 343 -3.05 15.29 -4.65
CA LEU A 343 -4.48 15.26 -5.03
C LEU A 343 -5.30 14.36 -4.10
N LEU A 344 -4.73 13.23 -3.65
CA LEU A 344 -5.39 12.33 -2.71
C LEU A 344 -5.59 13.01 -1.35
N LEU A 345 -4.58 13.70 -0.84
CA LEU A 345 -4.62 14.41 0.44
C LEU A 345 -5.54 15.63 0.41
N MET A 346 -5.48 16.45 -0.63
CA MET A 346 -6.35 17.63 -0.78
C MET A 346 -7.83 17.25 -0.80
N ARG A 347 -8.18 16.15 -1.45
CA ARG A 347 -9.58 15.68 -1.52
C ARG A 347 -10.06 15.00 -0.23
N GLU A 348 -9.16 14.50 0.61
CA GLU A 348 -9.52 13.94 1.91
C GLU A 348 -9.95 15.03 2.90
N HIS A 349 -9.38 16.23 2.80
CA HIS A 349 -9.76 17.41 3.58
C HIS A 349 -11.06 18.08 3.09
N GLN A 350 -11.54 17.76 1.88
CA GLN A 350 -12.80 18.27 1.33
C GLN A 350 -14.00 17.34 1.58
N GLY A 351 -13.85 16.28 2.38
CA GLY A 351 -14.99 15.50 2.88
C GLY A 351 -15.97 16.44 3.59
N PRO A 352 -17.31 16.22 3.50
CA PRO A 352 -18.27 17.11 4.13
C PRO A 352 -17.92 17.23 5.60
N GLY A 353 -17.50 18.43 6.00
CA GLY A 353 -17.35 18.80 7.40
C GLY A 353 -18.61 18.37 8.12
N PRO A 354 -18.57 18.08 9.43
CA PRO A 354 -19.74 17.65 10.16
C PRO A 354 -20.84 18.65 9.84
N SER A 355 -21.72 18.24 8.91
CA SER A 355 -22.88 19.00 8.50
C SER A 355 -23.53 19.42 9.80
N GLY A 356 -23.51 20.73 10.06
CA GLY A 356 -24.02 21.32 11.25
C GLY A 356 -25.32 20.62 11.59
N ARG A 357 -25.30 19.84 12.65
CA ARG A 357 -26.51 19.52 13.38
C ARG A 357 -27.12 20.88 13.63
N ARG A 358 -28.01 21.30 12.74
CA ARG A 358 -29.00 22.31 13.08
C ARG A 358 -29.53 21.82 14.41
N GLN A 359 -28.98 22.42 15.47
CA GLN A 359 -29.65 22.43 16.76
C GLN A 359 -31.04 22.91 16.43
N ARG A 360 -31.96 21.97 16.25
CA ARG A 360 -33.36 22.26 16.58
C ARG A 360 -33.29 22.70 18.04
N ARG A 361 -33.14 24.00 18.23
CA ARG A 361 -33.51 24.64 19.45
C ARG A 361 -34.95 24.19 19.68
N GLY A 362 -35.12 23.15 20.47
CA GLY A 362 -36.37 22.81 21.07
C GLY A 362 -36.83 24.09 21.75
N ARG A 363 -37.94 24.61 21.28
CA ARG A 363 -38.74 25.57 22.05
C ARG A 363 -38.86 24.97 23.42
N GLN A 364 -38.11 25.51 24.39
CA GLN A 364 -38.41 25.32 25.79
C GLN A 364 -39.81 25.93 26.00
N PRO A 365 -40.74 25.19 26.57
CA PRO A 365 -42.00 25.77 27.01
C PRO A 365 -41.67 26.83 28.06
N THR A 366 -42.11 28.06 27.86
CA THR A 366 -42.09 29.12 28.86
C THR A 366 -42.79 28.64 30.12
N PRO A 367 -42.15 28.71 31.32
CA PRO A 367 -42.87 28.43 32.57
C PRO A 367 -43.94 29.52 32.80
N PRO A 368 -45.12 29.17 33.38
CA PRO A 368 -46.16 30.13 33.64
C PRO A 368 -45.71 31.15 34.68
N SER A 369 -46.02 32.42 34.42
CA SER A 369 -45.86 33.54 35.32
C SER A 369 -46.68 33.29 36.58
N SER A 370 -46.05 33.06 37.75
CA SER A 370 -46.70 33.16 39.07
C SER A 370 -46.51 34.55 39.59
N SER A 371 -47.67 35.17 39.74
CA SER A 371 -47.94 36.45 40.39
C SER A 371 -47.48 36.50 41.83
N SER A 372 -46.98 37.69 42.19
CA SER A 372 -47.18 38.43 43.44
C SER A 372 -47.17 37.73 44.81
N ALA A 373 -46.20 38.11 45.64
CA ALA A 373 -46.46 38.58 47.02
C ALA A 373 -45.10 38.73 47.79
N PRO A 374 -45.06 39.37 48.97
CA PRO A 374 -44.48 40.67 49.08
C PRO A 374 -43.23 40.75 50.02
N HIS A 375 -42.68 41.93 50.06
CA HIS A 375 -41.65 42.43 50.99
C HIS A 375 -41.70 41.89 52.42
N ARG A 376 -40.53 41.53 52.99
CA ARG A 376 -40.13 41.85 54.35
C ARG A 376 -38.61 42.13 54.42
N PRO A 377 -38.22 43.11 55.27
CA PRO A 377 -36.89 43.67 55.30
C PRO A 377 -35.98 43.18 56.47
N SER A 378 -34.73 43.50 56.34
CA SER A 378 -33.70 43.78 57.36
C SER A 378 -33.36 42.74 58.43
N SER A 379 -32.10 42.43 58.52
CA SER A 379 -31.16 42.75 59.62
C SER A 379 -29.78 42.15 59.30
N GLN A 380 -28.78 42.99 59.09
CA GLN A 380 -27.62 43.31 59.95
C GLN A 380 -27.05 42.12 60.76
N ARG A 381 -25.78 41.82 60.50
CA ARG A 381 -24.61 41.83 61.38
C ARG A 381 -23.50 41.01 60.70
N VAL A 382 -22.38 41.58 60.33
CA VAL A 382 -21.24 42.09 61.11
C VAL A 382 -20.42 40.95 61.70
N VAL A 383 -19.12 41.06 61.41
CA VAL A 383 -17.89 40.64 62.15
C VAL A 383 -17.23 39.29 61.74
N SER A 384 -16.12 39.41 61.03
CA SER A 384 -14.68 39.23 61.44
C SER A 384 -14.24 37.78 61.71
N SER A 385 -13.34 37.30 60.96
CA SER A 385 -11.88 37.23 61.12
C SER A 385 -11.25 36.47 59.98
#